data_051970b7709ca805c8c15692d1bba1d5
#
_entry.id   051970b7709ca805c8c15692d1bba1d5
#
_cell.length_a   1.000
_cell.length_b   1.000
_cell.length_c   1.000
_cell.angle_alpha   90.00
_cell.angle_beta   90.00
_cell.angle_gamma   90.00
#
_symmetry.space_group_name_H-M   'P 1'
#
loop_
_entity.id
_entity.type
_entity.pdbx_description
1 polymer ?
#
loop_
_entity_poly.entity_id
_entity_poly.type
_entity_poly.pdbx_seq_one_letter_code
_entity_poly.pdbx_strand_id
1 'polypeptide(L)'
;MIRHLWTATKMLVIMIVLVVVYQAVVTGVAQVLMPYQANGSLIRHNGVVVGAGPIGQAFTARKFFWSRPSAAAYNAAASAASNFGPTNPALLKEVKANLAAFLKANPGVKPSQVPIDMVTSSDSGLDPDITVASAMIQVPRVAAANGLSASSVRALVVSQEVGRWLGLYGLPHVNVLRLNLALTKLAHQEGS
;
A
#
# COMPACT_ATOMS: atom_id res chain seq x y z
N MET A 1 -20.82 -9.17 49.57
CA MET A 1 -20.55 -9.81 48.27
C MET A 1 -21.66 -9.55 47.24
N ILE A 2 -22.93 -9.87 47.47
CA ILE A 2 -24.02 -9.69 46.46
C ILE A 2 -24.16 -8.21 45.99
N ARG A 3 -24.05 -7.23 46.89
CA ARG A 3 -24.12 -5.79 46.51
C ARG A 3 -22.98 -5.41 45.51
N HIS A 4 -21.78 -5.92 45.74
CA HIS A 4 -20.64 -5.63 44.81
C HIS A 4 -20.83 -6.30 43.47
N LEU A 5 -21.34 -7.53 43.45
CA LEU A 5 -21.71 -8.24 42.21
C LEU A 5 -22.77 -7.43 41.44
N TRP A 6 -23.82 -6.98 42.12
CA TRP A 6 -24.88 -6.19 41.49
C TRP A 6 -24.37 -4.86 40.92
N THR A 7 -23.48 -4.16 41.65
CA THR A 7 -22.87 -2.91 41.19
C THR A 7 -21.95 -3.20 39.96
N ALA A 8 -21.13 -4.23 40.06
CA ALA A 8 -20.25 -4.61 38.95
C ALA A 8 -21.04 -4.98 37.67
N THR A 9 -22.13 -5.73 37.81
CA THR A 9 -23.01 -6.08 36.69
C THR A 9 -23.63 -4.84 36.04
N LYS A 10 -24.12 -3.89 36.84
CA LYS A 10 -24.65 -2.61 36.32
C LYS A 10 -23.59 -1.83 35.57
N MET A 11 -22.39 -1.70 36.13
CA MET A 11 -21.28 -0.99 35.46
C MET A 11 -20.89 -1.68 34.16
N LEU A 12 -20.83 -3.01 34.14
CA LEU A 12 -20.54 -3.78 32.91
C LEU A 12 -21.60 -3.52 31.83
N VAL A 13 -22.88 -3.58 32.19
CA VAL A 13 -23.99 -3.29 31.27
C VAL A 13 -23.91 -1.85 30.72
N ILE A 14 -23.68 -0.87 31.58
CA ILE A 14 -23.51 0.52 31.15
C ILE A 14 -22.34 0.67 30.20
N MET A 15 -21.19 0.04 30.47
CA MET A 15 -20.02 0.08 29.61
C MET A 15 -20.30 -0.55 28.23
N ILE A 16 -20.98 -1.71 28.22
CA ILE A 16 -21.38 -2.37 26.96
C ILE A 16 -22.29 -1.45 26.14
N VAL A 17 -23.31 -0.85 26.78
CA VAL A 17 -24.24 0.07 26.09
C VAL A 17 -23.49 1.28 25.53
N LEU A 18 -22.60 1.88 26.32
CA LEU A 18 -21.80 3.02 25.85
C LEU A 18 -20.92 2.66 24.64
N VAL A 19 -20.24 1.50 24.67
CA VAL A 19 -19.41 1.04 23.55
C VAL A 19 -20.26 0.81 22.31
N VAL A 20 -21.40 0.13 22.43
CA VAL A 20 -22.29 -0.15 21.29
C VAL A 20 -22.85 1.13 20.69
N VAL A 21 -23.33 2.06 21.54
CA VAL A 21 -23.86 3.36 21.08
C VAL A 21 -22.76 4.18 20.39
N TYR A 22 -21.56 4.24 21.00
CA TYR A 22 -20.43 4.95 20.39
C TYR A 22 -20.10 4.40 19.01
N GLN A 23 -19.95 3.08 18.88
CA GLN A 23 -19.67 2.44 17.60
C GLN A 23 -20.77 2.68 16.55
N ALA A 24 -22.04 2.60 16.95
CA ALA A 24 -23.16 2.85 16.09
C ALA A 24 -23.16 4.31 15.56
N VAL A 25 -22.92 5.27 16.45
CA VAL A 25 -22.84 6.70 16.09
C VAL A 25 -21.67 6.96 15.14
N VAL A 26 -20.45 6.49 15.48
CA VAL A 26 -19.27 6.70 14.63
C VAL A 26 -19.45 6.06 13.25
N THR A 27 -19.98 4.83 13.21
CA THR A 27 -20.26 4.13 11.95
C THR A 27 -21.31 4.88 11.13
N GLY A 28 -22.41 5.32 11.76
CA GLY A 28 -23.45 6.09 11.10
C GLY A 28 -22.93 7.41 10.51
N VAL A 29 -22.14 8.15 11.28
CA VAL A 29 -21.50 9.39 10.79
C VAL A 29 -20.55 9.10 9.62
N ALA A 30 -19.72 8.06 9.73
CA ALA A 30 -18.79 7.68 8.68
C ALA A 30 -19.52 7.26 7.40
N GLN A 31 -20.62 6.50 7.51
CA GLN A 31 -21.42 6.09 6.35
C GLN A 31 -22.08 7.27 5.63
N VAL A 32 -22.45 8.34 6.38
CA VAL A 32 -23.07 9.53 5.77
C VAL A 32 -22.03 10.47 5.17
N LEU A 33 -20.93 10.74 5.87
CA LEU A 33 -19.95 11.73 5.46
C LEU A 33 -18.85 11.17 4.56
N MET A 34 -18.49 9.89 4.71
CA MET A 34 -17.35 9.25 4.05
C MET A 34 -17.67 7.82 3.59
N PRO A 35 -18.75 7.61 2.79
CA PRO A 35 -19.24 6.26 2.46
C PRO A 35 -18.20 5.41 1.73
N TYR A 36 -17.37 5.99 0.87
CA TYR A 36 -16.30 5.27 0.18
C TYR A 36 -15.29 4.67 1.18
N GLN A 37 -14.81 5.48 2.12
CA GLN A 37 -13.83 5.05 3.13
C GLN A 37 -14.47 4.08 4.14
N ALA A 38 -15.68 4.36 4.58
CA ALA A 38 -16.44 3.53 5.51
C ALA A 38 -16.69 2.10 4.98
N ASN A 39 -16.73 1.95 3.64
CA ASN A 39 -16.90 0.64 2.98
C ASN A 39 -15.58 0.06 2.44
N GLY A 40 -14.43 0.44 3.03
CA GLY A 40 -13.12 -0.16 2.77
C GLY A 40 -12.39 0.37 1.54
N SER A 41 -12.81 1.51 0.98
CA SER A 41 -12.15 2.17 -0.17
C SER A 41 -11.88 1.22 -1.36
N LEU A 42 -12.88 0.40 -1.69
CA LEU A 42 -12.76 -0.64 -2.72
C LEU A 42 -12.59 -0.01 -4.10
N ILE A 43 -11.59 -0.47 -4.83
CA ILE A 43 -11.31 -0.06 -6.21
C ILE A 43 -11.92 -1.09 -7.16
N ARG A 44 -12.70 -0.59 -8.13
CA ARG A 44 -13.34 -1.41 -9.15
C ARG A 44 -12.75 -1.13 -10.53
N HIS A 45 -12.55 -2.19 -11.31
CA HIS A 45 -12.17 -2.13 -12.71
C HIS A 45 -13.15 -2.99 -13.52
N ASN A 46 -13.82 -2.41 -14.51
CA ASN A 46 -14.88 -3.07 -15.30
C ASN A 46 -15.95 -3.76 -14.43
N GLY A 47 -16.38 -3.08 -13.34
CA GLY A 47 -17.41 -3.59 -12.43
C GLY A 47 -16.91 -4.59 -11.38
N VAL A 48 -15.71 -5.17 -11.55
CA VAL A 48 -15.12 -6.15 -10.62
C VAL A 48 -14.24 -5.43 -9.58
N VAL A 49 -14.36 -5.83 -8.33
CA VAL A 49 -13.44 -5.35 -7.26
C VAL A 49 -12.06 -5.94 -7.51
N VAL A 50 -11.07 -5.07 -7.73
CA VAL A 50 -9.68 -5.46 -7.98
C VAL A 50 -8.76 -5.24 -6.78
N GLY A 51 -9.24 -4.56 -5.74
CA GLY A 51 -8.51 -4.33 -4.51
C GLY A 51 -9.11 -3.22 -3.67
N ALA A 52 -8.43 -2.86 -2.60
CA ALA A 52 -8.74 -1.72 -1.75
C ALA A 52 -7.59 -0.71 -1.79
N GLY A 53 -7.92 0.58 -1.81
CA GLY A 53 -6.92 1.65 -1.89
C GLY A 53 -5.86 1.59 -0.79
N PRO A 54 -6.23 1.37 0.49
CA PRO A 54 -5.28 1.35 1.61
C PRO A 54 -4.55 0.01 1.81
N ILE A 55 -4.75 -1.00 0.95
CA ILE A 55 -4.14 -2.33 1.11
C ILE A 55 -3.26 -2.65 -0.08
N GLY A 56 -1.96 -2.87 0.19
CA GLY A 56 -0.97 -3.27 -0.80
C GLY A 56 -1.26 -4.66 -1.37
N GLN A 57 -0.82 -4.87 -2.60
CA GLN A 57 -0.96 -6.11 -3.34
C GLN A 57 0.37 -6.53 -3.96
N ALA A 58 0.55 -7.83 -4.18
CA ALA A 58 1.71 -8.37 -4.87
C ALA A 58 1.63 -8.09 -6.38
N PHE A 59 2.52 -7.26 -6.87
CA PHE A 59 2.75 -7.07 -8.31
C PHE A 59 4.14 -7.60 -8.66
N THR A 60 4.22 -8.73 -9.36
CA THR A 60 5.48 -9.41 -9.70
C THR A 60 5.77 -9.42 -11.20
N ALA A 61 4.77 -9.15 -12.04
CA ALA A 61 4.97 -9.13 -13.49
C ALA A 61 5.82 -7.92 -13.91
N ARG A 62 6.70 -8.12 -14.93
CA ARG A 62 7.62 -7.09 -15.42
C ARG A 62 6.92 -5.84 -15.95
N LYS A 63 5.71 -5.97 -16.46
CA LYS A 63 4.90 -4.88 -17.02
C LYS A 63 4.32 -3.94 -15.96
N PHE A 64 4.28 -4.33 -14.69
CA PHE A 64 3.72 -3.54 -13.61
C PHE A 64 4.79 -2.88 -12.75
N PHE A 65 4.43 -1.78 -12.12
CA PHE A 65 5.19 -1.25 -10.98
C PHE A 65 5.09 -2.22 -9.81
N TRP A 66 6.21 -2.50 -9.18
CA TRP A 66 6.29 -3.38 -8.03
C TRP A 66 6.07 -2.60 -6.75
N SER A 67 5.36 -3.21 -5.82
CA SER A 67 5.21 -2.73 -4.45
C SER A 67 6.47 -2.99 -3.61
N ARG A 68 6.48 -2.47 -2.39
CA ARG A 68 7.52 -2.77 -1.38
C ARG A 68 7.54 -4.26 -1.07
N PRO A 69 8.65 -4.83 -0.57
CA PRO A 69 8.65 -6.18 -0.01
C PRO A 69 7.64 -6.32 1.15
N SER A 70 7.06 -7.49 1.31
CA SER A 70 6.02 -7.76 2.32
C SER A 70 6.41 -8.94 3.20
N ALA A 71 6.50 -8.72 4.52
CA ALA A 71 6.69 -9.80 5.49
C ALA A 71 5.42 -10.66 5.68
N ALA A 72 4.23 -10.12 5.29
CA ALA A 72 2.94 -10.81 5.34
C ALA A 72 2.58 -11.53 4.02
N ALA A 73 3.48 -11.54 3.02
CA ALA A 73 3.19 -12.02 1.66
C ALA A 73 1.90 -11.40 1.08
N TYR A 74 1.59 -10.15 1.44
CA TYR A 74 0.36 -9.42 1.07
C TYR A 74 -0.95 -10.11 1.49
N ASN A 75 -0.91 -10.93 2.53
CA ASN A 75 -2.13 -11.52 3.08
C ASN A 75 -2.90 -10.46 3.91
N ALA A 76 -3.96 -9.91 3.33
CA ALA A 76 -4.77 -8.88 3.97
C ALA A 76 -5.44 -9.31 5.28
N ALA A 77 -5.57 -10.61 5.54
CA ALA A 77 -6.11 -11.14 6.78
C ALA A 77 -5.05 -11.25 7.91
N ALA A 78 -3.77 -11.04 7.60
CA ALA A 78 -2.66 -11.24 8.54
C ALA A 78 -1.57 -10.17 8.32
N SER A 79 -1.85 -8.94 8.76
CA SER A 79 -0.84 -7.86 8.80
C SER A 79 0.32 -8.28 9.72
N ALA A 80 1.55 -8.20 9.21
CA ALA A 80 2.75 -8.58 9.95
C ALA A 80 3.98 -7.82 9.47
N ALA A 81 4.90 -7.55 10.41
CA ALA A 81 6.23 -7.04 10.16
C ALA A 81 7.30 -8.11 10.44
N SER A 82 8.48 -7.97 9.85
CA SER A 82 9.61 -8.84 10.16
C SER A 82 10.17 -8.63 11.58
N ASN A 83 9.98 -7.43 12.13
CA ASN A 83 10.44 -7.01 13.46
C ASN A 83 11.95 -7.22 13.71
N PHE A 84 12.75 -7.27 12.63
CA PHE A 84 14.20 -7.45 12.76
C PHE A 84 14.87 -6.13 13.16
N GLY A 85 15.70 -6.20 14.19
CA GLY A 85 16.58 -5.09 14.57
C GLY A 85 17.70 -4.86 13.53
N PRO A 86 18.34 -3.66 13.54
CA PRO A 86 19.34 -3.29 12.53
C PRO A 86 20.59 -4.17 12.55
N THR A 87 20.88 -4.83 13.65
CA THR A 87 22.02 -5.75 13.82
C THR A 87 21.67 -7.21 13.52
N ASN A 88 20.40 -7.51 13.19
CA ASN A 88 19.96 -8.88 12.95
C ASN A 88 20.50 -9.37 11.59
N PRO A 89 21.24 -10.49 11.52
CA PRO A 89 21.74 -11.04 10.25
C PRO A 89 20.63 -11.40 9.26
N ALA A 90 19.41 -11.75 9.74
CA ALA A 90 18.28 -12.07 8.89
C ALA A 90 17.81 -10.84 8.10
N LEU A 91 17.82 -9.63 8.71
CA LEU A 91 17.51 -8.38 8.00
C LEU A 91 18.48 -8.15 6.84
N LEU A 92 19.78 -8.29 7.09
CA LEU A 92 20.79 -8.10 6.05
C LEU A 92 20.66 -9.11 4.91
N LYS A 93 20.29 -10.36 5.23
CA LYS A 93 20.03 -11.39 4.24
C LYS A 93 18.80 -11.05 3.39
N GLU A 94 17.72 -10.61 4.01
CA GLU A 94 16.48 -10.20 3.33
C GLU A 94 16.74 -9.00 2.40
N VAL A 95 17.36 -7.94 2.90
CA VAL A 95 17.69 -6.74 2.11
C VAL A 95 18.58 -7.08 0.91
N LYS A 96 19.62 -7.93 1.09
CA LYS A 96 20.46 -8.38 -0.02
C LYS A 96 19.69 -9.17 -1.07
N ALA A 97 18.79 -10.06 -0.64
CA ALA A 97 17.95 -10.85 -1.55
C ALA A 97 16.99 -9.95 -2.35
N ASN A 98 16.31 -9.02 -1.68
CA ASN A 98 15.39 -8.06 -2.30
C ASN A 98 16.14 -7.15 -3.28
N LEU A 99 17.32 -6.65 -2.90
CA LEU A 99 18.18 -5.84 -3.78
C LEU A 99 18.57 -6.62 -5.04
N ALA A 100 19.02 -7.85 -4.88
CA ALA A 100 19.41 -8.69 -6.01
C ALA A 100 18.23 -8.97 -6.96
N ALA A 101 17.04 -9.24 -6.41
CA ALA A 101 15.82 -9.44 -7.18
C ALA A 101 15.40 -8.16 -7.93
N PHE A 102 15.48 -7.01 -7.27
CA PHE A 102 15.15 -5.73 -7.87
C PHE A 102 16.10 -5.37 -9.03
N LEU A 103 17.42 -5.51 -8.84
CA LEU A 103 18.42 -5.23 -9.85
C LEU A 103 18.30 -6.17 -11.06
N LYS A 104 18.00 -7.45 -10.83
CA LYS A 104 17.74 -8.43 -11.90
C LYS A 104 16.55 -8.01 -12.77
N ALA A 105 15.51 -7.45 -12.16
CA ALA A 105 14.31 -7.00 -12.86
C ALA A 105 14.52 -5.65 -13.56
N ASN A 106 15.39 -4.78 -13.05
CA ASN A 106 15.63 -3.42 -13.53
C ASN A 106 17.11 -3.27 -14.00
N PRO A 107 17.48 -3.85 -15.17
CA PRO A 107 18.86 -3.77 -15.66
C PRO A 107 19.26 -2.32 -15.93
N GLY A 108 20.51 -1.98 -15.60
CA GLY A 108 21.05 -0.62 -15.69
C GLY A 108 20.92 0.22 -14.42
N VAL A 109 20.16 -0.24 -13.43
CA VAL A 109 20.09 0.42 -12.11
C VAL A 109 21.29 0.01 -11.26
N LYS A 110 21.98 0.98 -10.66
CA LYS A 110 23.08 0.72 -9.72
C LYS A 110 22.53 0.45 -8.31
N PRO A 111 23.18 -0.40 -7.49
CA PRO A 111 22.75 -0.69 -6.12
C PRO A 111 22.53 0.58 -5.26
N SER A 112 23.40 1.59 -5.43
CA SER A 112 23.31 2.86 -4.70
C SER A 112 22.12 3.76 -5.09
N GLN A 113 21.46 3.44 -6.18
CA GLN A 113 20.29 4.20 -6.66
C GLN A 113 18.96 3.60 -6.19
N VAL A 114 18.98 2.37 -5.65
CA VAL A 114 17.74 1.69 -5.22
C VAL A 114 17.26 2.29 -3.92
N PRO A 115 16.05 2.87 -3.90
CA PRO A 115 15.48 3.43 -2.69
C PRO A 115 15.22 2.34 -1.64
N ILE A 116 15.29 2.72 -0.37
CA ILE A 116 15.24 1.79 0.78
C ILE A 116 13.90 1.03 0.85
N ASP A 117 12.81 1.66 0.45
CA ASP A 117 11.47 1.07 0.42
C ASP A 117 11.31 -0.06 -0.61
N MET A 118 12.22 -0.16 -1.59
CA MET A 118 12.24 -1.29 -2.53
C MET A 118 12.99 -2.52 -2.02
N VAL A 119 13.69 -2.41 -0.89
CA VAL A 119 14.50 -3.50 -0.34
C VAL A 119 14.12 -3.88 1.09
N THR A 120 13.35 -3.04 1.79
CA THR A 120 12.86 -3.30 3.15
C THR A 120 11.36 -3.52 3.16
N SER A 121 10.90 -4.51 3.92
CA SER A 121 9.48 -4.73 4.17
C SER A 121 8.87 -3.57 4.97
N SER A 122 7.58 -3.32 4.74
CA SER A 122 6.82 -2.36 5.56
C SER A 122 6.43 -2.99 6.90
N ASP A 123 6.11 -2.15 7.89
CA ASP A 123 5.69 -2.60 9.22
C ASP A 123 4.34 -3.35 9.20
N SER A 124 3.45 -3.00 8.27
CA SER A 124 2.18 -3.71 8.09
C SER A 124 2.30 -4.95 7.20
N GLY A 125 3.32 -5.01 6.33
CA GLY A 125 3.40 -5.98 5.23
C GLY A 125 2.32 -5.77 4.16
N LEU A 126 1.52 -4.70 4.26
CA LEU A 126 0.38 -4.38 3.39
C LEU A 126 0.41 -2.93 2.89
N ASP A 127 1.58 -2.27 2.93
CA ASP A 127 1.73 -0.90 2.46
C ASP A 127 1.41 -0.80 0.96
N PRO A 128 0.39 -0.02 0.57
CA PRO A 128 -0.01 0.12 -0.82
C PRO A 128 0.86 1.10 -1.60
N ASP A 129 1.73 1.84 -0.90
CA ASP A 129 2.42 2.99 -1.46
C ASP A 129 3.92 2.75 -1.59
N ILE A 130 4.52 3.41 -2.58
CA ILE A 130 5.97 3.51 -2.77
C ILE A 130 6.37 4.98 -2.92
N THR A 131 7.62 5.30 -2.66
CA THR A 131 8.12 6.65 -2.91
C THR A 131 8.09 6.97 -4.41
N VAL A 132 7.99 8.25 -4.75
CA VAL A 132 8.08 8.71 -6.15
C VAL A 132 9.41 8.26 -6.78
N ALA A 133 10.51 8.30 -6.02
CA ALA A 133 11.82 7.79 -6.45
C ALA A 133 11.77 6.30 -6.81
N SER A 134 11.08 5.49 -6.01
CA SER A 134 10.88 4.07 -6.25
C SER A 134 10.02 3.77 -7.48
N ALA A 135 9.03 4.61 -7.77
CA ALA A 135 8.29 4.51 -9.01
C ALA A 135 9.15 4.92 -10.21
N MET A 136 9.87 6.05 -10.12
CA MET A 136 10.69 6.58 -11.22
C MET A 136 11.80 5.61 -11.65
N ILE A 137 12.45 4.93 -10.73
CA ILE A 137 13.53 3.98 -11.06
C ILE A 137 13.02 2.74 -11.81
N GLN A 138 11.72 2.42 -11.71
CA GLN A 138 11.07 1.32 -12.41
C GLN A 138 10.56 1.70 -13.82
N VAL A 139 10.50 3.01 -14.14
CA VAL A 139 9.96 3.51 -15.43
C VAL A 139 10.59 2.85 -16.65
N PRO A 140 11.92 2.71 -16.77
CA PRO A 140 12.51 2.10 -17.98
C PRO A 140 12.02 0.67 -18.22
N ARG A 141 11.96 -0.14 -17.18
CA ARG A 141 11.48 -1.52 -17.24
C ARG A 141 10.00 -1.59 -17.63
N VAL A 142 9.17 -0.78 -16.96
CA VAL A 142 7.72 -0.77 -17.16
C VAL A 142 7.37 -0.26 -18.55
N ALA A 143 8.01 0.80 -19.01
CA ALA A 143 7.83 1.34 -20.36
C ALA A 143 8.17 0.31 -21.43
N ALA A 144 9.35 -0.29 -21.37
CA ALA A 144 9.79 -1.31 -22.30
C ALA A 144 8.87 -2.54 -22.31
N ALA A 145 8.38 -2.98 -21.15
CA ALA A 145 7.50 -4.15 -21.03
C ALA A 145 6.07 -3.92 -21.55
N ASN A 146 5.64 -2.66 -21.68
CA ASN A 146 4.32 -2.30 -22.20
C ASN A 146 4.39 -1.69 -23.64
N GLY A 147 5.57 -1.54 -24.24
CA GLY A 147 5.73 -0.88 -25.54
C GLY A 147 5.46 0.63 -25.51
N LEU A 148 5.54 1.25 -24.31
CA LEU A 148 5.27 2.66 -24.11
C LEU A 148 6.56 3.49 -24.11
N SER A 149 6.44 4.80 -24.36
CA SER A 149 7.57 5.70 -24.19
C SER A 149 7.89 5.90 -22.70
N ALA A 150 9.18 6.00 -22.37
CA ALA A 150 9.58 6.29 -20.98
C ALA A 150 9.08 7.67 -20.51
N SER A 151 8.86 8.62 -21.43
CA SER A 151 8.28 9.93 -21.13
C SER A 151 6.81 9.84 -20.73
N SER A 152 5.99 9.07 -21.47
CA SER A 152 4.57 8.83 -21.13
C SER A 152 4.43 8.17 -19.76
N VAL A 153 5.22 7.11 -19.49
CA VAL A 153 5.19 6.41 -18.20
C VAL A 153 5.68 7.30 -17.05
N ARG A 154 6.69 8.15 -17.28
CA ARG A 154 7.15 9.14 -16.29
C ARG A 154 6.08 10.18 -15.98
N ALA A 155 5.43 10.74 -17.01
CA ALA A 155 4.33 11.67 -16.84
C ALA A 155 3.17 11.02 -16.06
N LEU A 156 2.88 9.74 -16.31
CA LEU A 156 1.91 8.99 -15.56
C LEU A 156 2.26 8.91 -14.07
N VAL A 157 3.51 8.58 -13.70
CA VAL A 157 3.96 8.54 -12.30
C VAL A 157 3.74 9.90 -11.63
N VAL A 158 4.14 11.00 -12.29
CA VAL A 158 3.95 12.36 -11.77
C VAL A 158 2.46 12.69 -11.58
N SER A 159 1.60 12.28 -12.51
CA SER A 159 0.14 12.52 -12.40
C SER A 159 -0.53 11.74 -11.27
N GLN A 160 0.08 10.65 -10.81
CA GLN A 160 -0.43 9.80 -9.72
C GLN A 160 0.26 10.10 -8.36
N GLU A 161 1.15 11.09 -8.32
CA GLU A 161 1.81 11.51 -7.09
C GLU A 161 0.80 12.10 -6.10
N VAL A 162 0.81 11.59 -4.88
CA VAL A 162 0.12 12.17 -3.74
C VAL A 162 1.14 12.98 -2.94
N GLY A 163 0.96 14.28 -2.90
CA GLY A 163 1.81 15.20 -2.15
C GLY A 163 1.64 15.09 -0.63
N ARG A 164 2.35 15.95 0.09
CA ARG A 164 2.22 16.04 1.54
C ARG A 164 0.84 16.57 1.93
N TRP A 165 0.24 15.99 2.95
CA TRP A 165 -1.01 16.48 3.49
C TRP A 165 -0.82 17.87 4.09
N LEU A 166 -1.64 18.83 3.68
CA LEU A 166 -1.51 20.27 3.99
C LEU A 166 -0.12 20.86 3.65
N GLY A 167 0.67 20.21 2.79
CA GLY A 167 2.04 20.63 2.48
C GLY A 167 3.08 20.35 3.58
N LEU A 168 2.66 19.79 4.72
CA LEU A 168 3.48 19.62 5.92
C LEU A 168 3.73 18.15 6.28
N TYR A 169 2.69 17.32 6.25
CA TYR A 169 2.74 15.96 6.79
C TYR A 169 2.91 14.90 5.70
N GLY A 170 3.71 13.86 6.00
CA GLY A 170 3.99 12.75 5.12
C GLY A 170 5.09 13.03 4.10
N LEU A 171 5.38 12.01 3.30
CA LEU A 171 6.29 12.10 2.15
C LEU A 171 5.48 11.97 0.86
N PRO A 172 5.91 12.60 -0.24
CA PRO A 172 5.33 12.33 -1.56
C PRO A 172 5.43 10.85 -1.89
N HIS A 173 4.33 10.27 -2.33
CA HIS A 173 4.21 8.83 -2.58
C HIS A 173 3.26 8.55 -3.75
N VAL A 174 3.25 7.30 -4.19
CA VAL A 174 2.38 6.82 -5.27
C VAL A 174 1.75 5.51 -4.84
N ASN A 175 0.41 5.42 -4.97
CA ASN A 175 -0.31 4.17 -4.72
C ASN A 175 -0.13 3.20 -5.88
N VAL A 176 0.49 2.05 -5.63
CA VAL A 176 0.90 1.10 -6.68
C VAL A 176 -0.29 0.51 -7.43
N LEU A 177 -1.39 0.19 -6.73
CA LEU A 177 -2.59 -0.33 -7.39
C LEU A 177 -3.19 0.69 -8.37
N ARG A 178 -3.35 1.93 -7.92
CA ARG A 178 -3.88 3.02 -8.77
C ARG A 178 -2.96 3.31 -9.95
N LEU A 179 -1.65 3.35 -9.71
CA LEU A 179 -0.65 3.55 -10.75
C LEU A 179 -0.71 2.44 -11.81
N ASN A 180 -0.80 1.16 -11.40
CA ASN A 180 -0.88 0.03 -12.32
C ASN A 180 -2.21 0.00 -13.10
N LEU A 181 -3.31 0.43 -12.51
CA LEU A 181 -4.59 0.58 -13.22
C LEU A 181 -4.53 1.71 -14.25
N ALA A 182 -3.93 2.84 -13.90
CA ALA A 182 -3.72 3.95 -14.82
C ALA A 182 -2.75 3.57 -15.97
N LEU A 183 -1.69 2.81 -15.66
CA LEU A 183 -0.78 2.25 -16.66
C LEU A 183 -1.50 1.33 -17.66
N THR A 184 -2.39 0.47 -17.16
CA THR A 184 -3.16 -0.44 -18.03
C THR A 184 -4.06 0.36 -18.99
N LYS A 185 -4.69 1.43 -18.51
CA LYS A 185 -5.48 2.32 -19.37
C LYS A 185 -4.63 3.01 -20.44
N LEU A 186 -3.47 3.54 -20.03
CA LEU A 186 -2.53 4.20 -20.95
C LEU A 186 -2.05 3.23 -22.04
N ALA A 187 -1.69 2.00 -21.67
CA ALA A 187 -1.24 0.98 -22.62
C ALA A 187 -2.34 0.61 -23.63
N HIS A 188 -3.60 0.58 -23.23
CA HIS A 188 -4.71 0.37 -24.16
C HIS A 188 -4.93 1.56 -25.11
N GLN A 189 -4.70 2.79 -24.65
CA GLN A 189 -4.88 4.00 -25.47
C GLN A 189 -3.78 4.20 -26.51
N GLU A 190 -2.52 3.88 -26.17
CA GLU A 190 -1.39 4.02 -27.09
C GLU A 190 -1.22 2.78 -28.02
N GLY A 191 -1.83 1.64 -27.68
CA GLY A 191 -1.77 0.40 -28.47
C GLY A 191 -2.95 0.20 -29.44
N SER A 192 -3.93 1.13 -29.46
CA SER A 192 -5.05 1.15 -30.41
C SER A 192 -4.77 2.12 -31.54
#